data_3097dd241760a58ef277c70d52777c9b
#
_entry.id   3097dd241760a58ef277c70d52777c9b
#
_cell.length_a   1.000
_cell.length_b   1.000
_cell.length_c   1.000
_cell.angle_alpha   90.00
_cell.angle_beta   90.00
_cell.angle_gamma   90.00
#
_symmetry.space_group_name_H-M   'P 1'
#
loop_
_entity.id
_entity.type
_entity.pdbx_description
1 polymer ?
#
loop_
_entity_poly.entity_id
_entity_poly.type
_entity_poly.pdbx_seq_one_letter_code
_entity_poly.pdbx_strand_id
1 'polypeptide(L)'
;MLLSFDRTNFPLIAVEDVGVEAHLLPITKVQFEQFINESGGDKLPYLDMLALNPPVAPDKFTFEEIERLFITGILPDEALAFAGWLGDGFDLPTLTEWRAIYHTFRRAALPIDTPFSPDLLPGPAGLILTRLAAQAHRHSLLDVSLMRSGLVDWVRDNKQWVGLGAPRPEFHPNLWDPLTNTVKPIHAGERIPYFGFRLVRRGEWYLAEKERVRYVG
;
A
#
# COMPACT_ATOMS: atom_id res chain seq x y z
N MET A 1 13.90 -7.75 9.89
CA MET A 1 13.06 -6.84 9.07
C MET A 1 12.64 -5.72 9.99
N LEU A 2 12.99 -4.47 9.65
CA LEU A 2 12.61 -3.29 10.42
C LEU A 2 11.18 -2.91 10.03
N LEU A 3 10.34 -2.75 11.05
CA LEU A 3 8.94 -2.35 10.92
C LEU A 3 8.77 -0.99 11.60
N SER A 4 8.21 -0.04 10.90
CA SER A 4 7.75 1.24 11.42
C SER A 4 6.28 1.47 11.07
N PHE A 5 5.70 2.57 11.52
CA PHE A 5 4.29 2.87 11.28
C PHE A 5 4.12 4.30 10.79
N ASP A 6 3.11 4.51 9.96
CA ASP A 6 2.66 5.83 9.60
C ASP A 6 1.78 6.44 10.72
N ARG A 7 1.36 7.70 10.55
CA ARG A 7 0.50 8.39 11.53
C ARG A 7 -0.90 7.77 11.68
N THR A 8 -1.29 6.87 10.77
CA THR A 8 -2.55 6.13 10.82
C THR A 8 -2.40 4.73 11.40
N ASN A 9 -1.21 4.41 11.93
CA ASN A 9 -0.82 3.11 12.48
C ASN A 9 -0.76 1.96 11.45
N PHE A 10 -0.58 2.26 10.17
CA PHE A 10 -0.32 1.23 9.18
C PHE A 10 1.19 0.97 9.02
N PRO A 11 1.58 -0.31 8.84
CA PRO A 11 2.97 -0.71 8.86
C PRO A 11 3.72 -0.33 7.58
N LEU A 12 4.94 0.12 7.78
CA LEU A 12 5.95 0.36 6.77
C LEU A 12 7.09 -0.63 6.95
N ILE A 13 7.62 -1.12 5.85
CA ILE A 13 8.73 -2.07 5.81
C ILE A 13 9.92 -1.41 5.15
N ALA A 14 11.08 -1.51 5.80
CA ALA A 14 12.33 -1.03 5.23
C ALA A 14 12.72 -1.85 3.99
N VAL A 15 12.97 -1.17 2.88
CA VAL A 15 13.45 -1.72 1.61
C VAL A 15 14.87 -1.22 1.39
N GLU A 16 15.82 -1.97 1.95
CA GLU A 16 17.23 -1.54 2.04
C GLU A 16 17.88 -1.29 0.70
N ASP A 17 17.53 -2.09 -0.32
CA ASP A 17 18.10 -2.02 -1.67
C ASP A 17 17.93 -0.63 -2.32
N VAL A 18 16.90 0.10 -1.93
CA VAL A 18 16.58 1.43 -2.48
C VAL A 18 16.47 2.54 -1.42
N GLY A 19 16.74 2.21 -0.16
CA GLY A 19 16.79 3.19 0.94
C GLY A 19 15.44 3.87 1.24
N VAL A 20 14.34 3.13 1.15
CA VAL A 20 13.00 3.63 1.46
C VAL A 20 12.29 2.73 2.46
N GLU A 21 11.26 3.25 3.11
CA GLU A 21 10.23 2.45 3.75
C GLU A 21 9.00 2.42 2.85
N ALA A 22 8.38 1.27 2.72
CA ALA A 22 7.19 1.09 1.89
C ALA A 22 6.02 0.58 2.73
N HIS A 23 4.83 1.08 2.48
CA HIS A 23 3.62 0.49 3.03
C HIS A 23 3.53 -0.98 2.67
N LEU A 24 3.30 -1.82 3.70
CA LEU A 24 3.06 -3.25 3.49
C LEU A 24 1.81 -3.47 2.64
N LEU A 25 0.78 -2.71 2.91
CA LEU A 25 -0.52 -2.78 2.25
C LEU A 25 -0.74 -1.58 1.34
N PRO A 26 -1.59 -1.69 0.32
CA PRO A 26 -2.15 -0.51 -0.34
C PRO A 26 -2.91 0.35 0.67
N ILE A 27 -3.14 1.61 0.34
CA ILE A 27 -3.89 2.52 1.21
C ILE A 27 -5.35 2.06 1.33
N THR A 28 -5.84 2.02 2.57
CA THR A 28 -7.18 1.57 2.90
C THR A 28 -8.20 2.71 2.77
N LYS A 29 -9.48 2.34 2.59
CA LYS A 29 -10.59 3.29 2.63
C LYS A 29 -10.66 4.07 3.94
N VAL A 30 -10.38 3.40 5.06
CA VAL A 30 -10.38 4.02 6.40
C VAL A 30 -9.32 5.12 6.50
N GLN A 31 -8.11 4.87 6.01
CA GLN A 31 -7.04 5.88 5.96
C GLN A 31 -7.45 7.07 5.08
N PHE A 32 -8.01 6.78 3.91
CA PHE A 32 -8.41 7.82 2.98
C PHE A 32 -9.61 8.65 3.49
N GLU A 33 -10.55 8.01 4.19
CA GLU A 33 -11.66 8.71 4.86
C GLU A 33 -11.14 9.63 5.97
N GLN A 34 -10.16 9.18 6.74
CA GLN A 34 -9.51 10.02 7.75
C GLN A 34 -8.85 11.26 7.10
N PHE A 35 -8.13 11.06 5.99
CA PHE A 35 -7.55 12.15 5.21
C PHE A 35 -8.61 13.19 4.79
N ILE A 36 -9.71 12.76 4.19
CA ILE A 36 -10.79 13.68 3.77
C ILE A 36 -11.33 14.45 4.95
N ASN A 37 -11.58 13.78 6.08
CA ASN A 37 -12.15 14.41 7.27
C ASN A 37 -11.20 15.43 7.91
N GLU A 38 -9.90 15.14 7.97
CA GLU A 38 -8.89 16.03 8.54
C GLU A 38 -8.46 17.17 7.59
N SER A 39 -8.61 16.98 6.28
CA SER A 39 -8.27 18.01 5.26
C SER A 39 -9.34 19.10 5.07
N GLY A 40 -10.26 19.24 6.02
CA GLY A 40 -11.31 20.25 5.98
C GLY A 40 -12.69 19.74 5.58
N GLY A 41 -12.83 18.42 5.36
CA GLY A 41 -14.14 17.77 5.18
C GLY A 41 -14.83 18.05 3.85
N ASP A 42 -14.19 18.76 2.90
CA ASP A 42 -14.76 18.93 1.56
C ASP A 42 -14.67 17.63 0.78
N LYS A 43 -15.81 16.96 0.62
CA LYS A 43 -15.93 15.70 -0.10
C LYS A 43 -16.18 15.89 -1.61
N LEU A 44 -16.49 17.10 -2.06
CA LEU A 44 -16.86 17.37 -3.45
C LEU A 44 -15.79 16.90 -4.45
N PRO A 45 -14.49 17.16 -4.25
CA PRO A 45 -13.46 16.69 -5.17
C PRO A 45 -13.35 15.17 -5.27
N TYR A 46 -13.88 14.44 -4.28
CA TYR A 46 -13.74 12.99 -4.15
C TYR A 46 -15.03 12.20 -4.39
N LEU A 47 -16.13 12.85 -4.77
CA LEU A 47 -17.45 12.20 -4.89
C LEU A 47 -17.43 11.00 -5.85
N ASP A 48 -16.81 11.14 -7.01
CA ASP A 48 -16.74 10.08 -8.01
C ASP A 48 -15.96 8.88 -7.50
N MET A 49 -14.85 9.15 -6.82
CA MET A 49 -14.02 8.11 -6.19
C MET A 49 -14.77 7.45 -5.03
N LEU A 50 -15.45 8.21 -4.17
CA LEU A 50 -16.25 7.66 -3.07
C LEU A 50 -17.39 6.77 -3.57
N ALA A 51 -18.01 7.11 -4.69
CA ALA A 51 -19.04 6.28 -5.31
C ALA A 51 -18.53 4.91 -5.76
N LEU A 52 -17.24 4.81 -6.18
CA LEU A 52 -16.58 3.56 -6.52
C LEU A 52 -16.16 2.75 -5.29
N ASN A 53 -16.15 3.36 -4.12
CA ASN A 53 -15.61 2.80 -2.88
C ASN A 53 -16.66 2.75 -1.76
N PRO A 54 -17.71 1.92 -1.86
CA PRO A 54 -18.69 1.79 -0.80
C PRO A 54 -18.01 1.37 0.52
N PRO A 55 -18.48 1.86 1.67
CA PRO A 55 -17.92 1.51 2.97
C PRO A 55 -17.94 0.00 3.21
N VAL A 56 -16.87 -0.51 3.81
CA VAL A 56 -16.77 -1.90 4.25
C VAL A 56 -16.34 -1.90 5.71
N ALA A 57 -17.11 -2.63 6.54
CA ALA A 57 -16.76 -2.78 7.94
C ALA A 57 -15.47 -3.61 8.08
N PRO A 58 -14.42 -3.09 8.75
CA PRO A 58 -13.12 -3.76 8.86
C PRO A 58 -13.19 -5.11 9.59
N ASP A 59 -14.24 -5.34 10.35
CA ASP A 59 -14.47 -6.54 11.14
C ASP A 59 -15.33 -7.61 10.43
N LYS A 60 -15.87 -7.32 9.26
CA LYS A 60 -16.86 -8.16 8.57
C LYS A 60 -16.48 -8.60 7.15
N PHE A 61 -15.24 -8.41 6.73
CA PHE A 61 -14.81 -8.87 5.41
C PHE A 61 -14.35 -10.34 5.43
N THR A 62 -14.59 -11.07 4.35
CA THR A 62 -13.97 -12.37 4.06
C THR A 62 -12.64 -12.17 3.34
N PHE A 63 -11.84 -13.24 3.21
CA PHE A 63 -10.56 -13.14 2.48
C PHE A 63 -10.77 -12.82 0.99
N GLU A 64 -11.85 -13.32 0.40
CA GLU A 64 -12.22 -13.02 -0.99
C GLU A 64 -12.65 -11.56 -1.20
N GLU A 65 -13.03 -10.89 -0.12
CA GLU A 65 -13.44 -9.48 -0.14
C GLU A 65 -12.35 -8.51 0.31
N ILE A 66 -11.16 -9.01 0.61
CA ILE A 66 -10.07 -8.20 1.19
C ILE A 66 -9.73 -6.98 0.34
N GLU A 67 -9.79 -7.09 -0.98
CA GLU A 67 -9.56 -5.97 -1.89
C GLU A 67 -10.56 -4.82 -1.69
N ARG A 68 -11.74 -5.09 -1.14
CA ARG A 68 -12.75 -4.07 -0.83
C ARG A 68 -12.37 -3.16 0.33
N LEU A 69 -11.34 -3.51 1.11
CA LEU A 69 -10.83 -2.66 2.19
C LEU A 69 -9.99 -1.50 1.66
N PHE A 70 -9.46 -1.62 0.47
CA PHE A 70 -8.52 -0.66 -0.11
C PHE A 70 -9.24 0.36 -0.98
N ILE A 71 -8.67 1.57 -1.03
CA ILE A 71 -9.17 2.61 -1.91
C ILE A 71 -8.76 2.31 -3.35
N THR A 72 -9.70 2.42 -4.27
CA THR A 72 -9.48 2.18 -5.70
C THR A 72 -10.13 3.23 -6.58
N GLY A 73 -9.81 3.24 -7.88
CA GLY A 73 -10.29 4.29 -8.78
C GLY A 73 -9.70 5.65 -8.46
N ILE A 74 -8.58 5.68 -7.74
CA ILE A 74 -7.87 6.88 -7.33
C ILE A 74 -7.03 7.43 -8.49
N LEU A 75 -6.93 8.74 -8.60
CA LEU A 75 -6.02 9.41 -9.54
C LEU A 75 -4.66 9.68 -8.87
N PRO A 76 -3.57 9.78 -9.65
CA PRO A 76 -2.24 10.07 -9.10
C PRO A 76 -2.19 11.34 -8.24
N ASP A 77 -2.87 12.40 -8.66
CA ASP A 77 -2.88 13.67 -7.92
C ASP A 77 -3.60 13.54 -6.57
N GLU A 78 -4.63 12.71 -6.49
CA GLU A 78 -5.33 12.40 -5.23
C GLU A 78 -4.44 11.56 -4.30
N ALA A 79 -3.71 10.62 -4.86
CA ALA A 79 -2.72 9.83 -4.10
C ALA A 79 -1.58 10.71 -3.57
N LEU A 80 -1.12 11.69 -4.35
CA LEU A 80 -0.12 12.67 -3.91
C LEU A 80 -0.66 13.63 -2.85
N ALA A 81 -1.93 14.05 -2.95
CA ALA A 81 -2.58 14.85 -1.91
C ALA A 81 -2.64 14.08 -0.57
N PHE A 82 -2.99 12.79 -0.62
CA PHE A 82 -2.95 11.92 0.54
C PHE A 82 -1.52 11.77 1.09
N ALA A 83 -0.51 11.58 0.23
CA ALA A 83 0.89 11.50 0.65
C ALA A 83 1.34 12.77 1.37
N GLY A 84 0.98 13.95 0.84
CA GLY A 84 1.25 15.24 1.46
C GLY A 84 0.56 15.39 2.84
N TRP A 85 -0.64 14.86 3.01
CA TRP A 85 -1.32 14.84 4.29
C TRP A 85 -0.65 13.89 5.31
N LEU A 86 -0.18 12.73 4.87
CA LEU A 86 0.61 11.83 5.74
C LEU A 86 1.87 12.51 6.26
N GLY A 87 2.43 13.43 5.49
CA GLY A 87 3.60 14.24 5.86
C GLY A 87 4.93 13.64 5.40
N ASP A 88 5.95 13.94 6.13
CA ASP A 88 7.38 13.80 5.89
C ASP A 88 7.84 12.69 4.93
N GLY A 89 8.18 13.09 3.71
CA GLY A 89 8.85 12.23 2.73
C GLY A 89 7.98 11.15 2.07
N PHE A 90 6.67 11.12 2.36
CA PHE A 90 5.78 10.20 1.65
C PHE A 90 5.56 10.62 0.20
N ASP A 91 5.60 9.64 -0.70
CA ASP A 91 5.40 9.83 -2.14
C ASP A 91 4.96 8.50 -2.78
N LEU A 92 4.46 8.58 -4.01
CA LEU A 92 4.26 7.39 -4.84
C LEU A 92 5.61 6.77 -5.22
N PRO A 93 5.73 5.44 -5.24
CA PRO A 93 6.96 4.78 -5.62
C PRO A 93 7.31 5.03 -7.08
N THR A 94 8.59 5.08 -7.37
CA THR A 94 9.10 4.90 -8.73
C THR A 94 9.00 3.45 -9.16
N LEU A 95 9.12 3.21 -10.46
CA LEU A 95 9.15 1.86 -11.03
C LEU A 95 10.24 0.99 -10.39
N THR A 96 11.41 1.56 -10.14
CA THR A 96 12.55 0.87 -9.51
C THR A 96 12.25 0.54 -8.05
N GLU A 97 11.72 1.49 -7.29
CA GLU A 97 11.34 1.28 -5.89
C GLU A 97 10.25 0.22 -5.76
N TRP A 98 9.20 0.27 -6.60
CA TRP A 98 8.14 -0.72 -6.55
C TRP A 98 8.64 -2.14 -6.80
N ARG A 99 9.54 -2.32 -7.78
CA ARG A 99 10.19 -3.62 -8.04
C ARG A 99 11.04 -4.09 -6.88
N ALA A 100 11.77 -3.20 -6.23
CA ALA A 100 12.56 -3.52 -5.03
C ALA A 100 11.64 -3.93 -3.86
N ILE A 101 10.52 -3.24 -3.66
CA ILE A 101 9.48 -3.61 -2.68
C ILE A 101 8.96 -5.02 -2.96
N TYR A 102 8.60 -5.31 -4.20
CA TYR A 102 8.11 -6.63 -4.60
C TYR A 102 9.13 -7.74 -4.27
N HIS A 103 10.40 -7.52 -4.60
CA HIS A 103 11.46 -8.49 -4.30
C HIS A 103 11.71 -8.65 -2.80
N THR A 104 11.65 -7.57 -2.04
CA THR A 104 11.76 -7.60 -0.59
C THR A 104 10.63 -8.42 0.02
N PHE A 105 9.38 -8.16 -0.37
CA PHE A 105 8.22 -8.89 0.13
C PHE A 105 8.21 -10.37 -0.28
N ARG A 106 8.74 -10.68 -1.44
CA ARG A 106 8.89 -12.06 -1.91
C ARG A 106 9.88 -12.87 -1.07
N ARG A 107 10.95 -12.23 -0.57
CA ARG A 107 11.97 -12.88 0.24
C ARG A 107 11.62 -12.92 1.72
N ALA A 108 10.81 -12.00 2.19
CA ALA A 108 10.47 -11.88 3.58
C ALA A 108 9.37 -12.88 3.97
N ALA A 109 9.65 -13.65 5.01
CA ALA A 109 8.60 -14.34 5.75
C ALA A 109 7.99 -13.39 6.77
N LEU A 110 6.65 -13.42 6.94
CA LEU A 110 6.04 -12.79 8.10
C LEU A 110 6.57 -13.49 9.35
N PRO A 111 7.18 -12.78 10.29
CA PRO A 111 7.50 -13.36 11.58
C PRO A 111 6.20 -13.87 12.23
N ILE A 112 6.19 -15.11 12.68
CA ILE A 112 5.01 -15.75 13.29
C ILE A 112 4.57 -15.01 14.55
N ASP A 113 5.51 -14.36 15.25
CA ASP A 113 5.29 -13.56 16.45
C ASP A 113 5.19 -12.06 16.14
N THR A 114 4.50 -11.71 15.09
CA THR A 114 4.42 -10.30 14.68
C THR A 114 3.63 -9.44 15.64
N PRO A 115 4.03 -8.16 15.78
CA PRO A 115 3.35 -7.17 16.60
C PRO A 115 2.02 -6.69 15.99
N PHE A 116 1.32 -7.53 15.22
CA PHE A 116 0.00 -7.25 14.67
C PHE A 116 -1.14 -7.66 15.63
N SER A 117 -0.84 -7.70 16.92
CA SER A 117 -1.89 -7.88 17.92
C SER A 117 -2.76 -6.63 17.99
N PRO A 118 -4.10 -6.77 18.08
CA PRO A 118 -5.01 -5.65 18.32
C PRO A 118 -4.65 -4.82 19.55
N ASP A 119 -3.99 -5.45 20.54
CA ASP A 119 -3.52 -4.79 21.75
C ASP A 119 -2.36 -3.83 21.50
N LEU A 120 -1.56 -4.10 20.46
CA LEU A 120 -0.41 -3.27 20.07
C LEU A 120 -0.75 -2.24 19.00
N LEU A 121 -1.78 -2.52 18.19
CA LEU A 121 -2.24 -1.67 17.11
C LEU A 121 -3.74 -1.42 17.29
N PRO A 122 -4.13 -0.44 18.10
CA PRO A 122 -5.53 -0.12 18.31
C PRO A 122 -6.19 0.43 17.04
N GLY A 123 -7.49 0.15 16.90
CA GLY A 123 -8.30 0.67 15.82
C GLY A 123 -8.36 -0.21 14.56
N PRO A 124 -8.80 0.35 13.43
CA PRO A 124 -9.03 -0.40 12.19
C PRO A 124 -7.78 -1.08 11.64
N ALA A 125 -6.61 -0.46 11.78
CA ALA A 125 -5.34 -1.03 11.33
C ALA A 125 -5.07 -2.38 12.00
N GLY A 126 -5.20 -2.46 13.33
CA GLY A 126 -4.99 -3.69 14.08
C GLY A 126 -5.95 -4.81 13.66
N LEU A 127 -7.23 -4.48 13.45
CA LEU A 127 -8.24 -5.46 13.00
C LEU A 127 -7.89 -6.03 11.62
N ILE A 128 -7.58 -5.16 10.67
CA ILE A 128 -7.21 -5.55 9.31
C ILE A 128 -5.96 -6.43 9.33
N LEU A 129 -4.90 -5.96 10.00
CA LEU A 129 -3.61 -6.67 10.06
C LEU A 129 -3.69 -7.99 10.79
N THR A 130 -4.45 -8.09 11.89
CA THR A 130 -4.67 -9.35 12.60
C THR A 130 -5.35 -10.39 11.72
N ARG A 131 -6.36 -9.99 10.96
CA ARG A 131 -7.04 -10.89 10.02
C ARG A 131 -6.15 -11.30 8.87
N LEU A 132 -5.37 -10.37 8.32
CA LEU A 132 -4.38 -10.67 7.30
C LEU A 132 -3.30 -11.61 7.80
N ALA A 133 -2.78 -11.40 9.00
CA ALA A 133 -1.78 -12.26 9.63
C ALA A 133 -2.32 -13.68 9.87
N ALA A 134 -3.57 -13.81 10.32
CA ALA A 134 -4.21 -15.12 10.50
C ALA A 134 -4.33 -15.90 9.18
N GLN A 135 -4.50 -15.21 8.06
CA GLN A 135 -4.49 -15.82 6.72
C GLN A 135 -3.06 -16.06 6.21
N ALA A 136 -2.10 -15.22 6.60
CA ALA A 136 -0.71 -15.27 6.14
C ALA A 136 0.08 -16.49 6.63
N HIS A 137 -0.39 -17.24 7.62
CA HIS A 137 0.20 -18.55 7.99
C HIS A 137 0.29 -19.52 6.81
N ARG A 138 -0.41 -19.25 5.72
CA ARG A 138 -0.44 -20.05 4.50
C ARG A 138 0.13 -19.31 3.28
N HIS A 139 0.48 -18.03 3.42
CA HIS A 139 0.82 -17.15 2.31
C HIS A 139 2.11 -16.37 2.60
N SER A 140 2.81 -15.99 1.54
CA SER A 140 3.98 -15.12 1.65
C SER A 140 3.56 -13.67 2.00
N LEU A 141 4.51 -12.87 2.48
CA LEU A 141 4.28 -11.43 2.68
C LEU A 141 3.82 -10.76 1.37
N LEU A 142 4.30 -11.25 0.24
CA LEU A 142 3.92 -10.78 -1.07
C LEU A 142 2.41 -11.00 -1.36
N ASP A 143 1.85 -12.13 -0.94
CA ASP A 143 0.43 -12.42 -1.15
C ASP A 143 -0.44 -11.53 -0.25
N VAL A 144 -0.03 -11.35 1.01
CA VAL A 144 -0.71 -10.44 1.95
C VAL A 144 -0.70 -8.99 1.46
N SER A 145 0.37 -8.58 0.80
CA SER A 145 0.52 -7.21 0.29
C SER A 145 -0.31 -6.91 -0.97
N LEU A 146 -1.00 -7.89 -1.53
CA LEU A 146 -1.80 -7.79 -2.76
C LEU A 146 -1.03 -7.33 -4.02
N MET A 147 0.31 -7.41 -4.01
CA MET A 147 1.11 -7.03 -5.20
C MET A 147 0.98 -8.01 -6.35
N ARG A 148 0.42 -9.19 -6.11
CA ARG A 148 0.25 -10.26 -7.13
C ARG A 148 -1.18 -10.40 -7.64
N SER A 149 -2.15 -9.85 -6.93
CA SER A 149 -3.56 -10.03 -7.31
C SER A 149 -4.47 -8.96 -6.71
N GLY A 150 -5.45 -8.57 -7.48
CA GLY A 150 -6.58 -7.74 -7.07
C GLY A 150 -6.38 -6.25 -7.27
N LEU A 151 -5.19 -5.73 -7.05
CA LEU A 151 -4.90 -4.30 -7.14
C LEU A 151 -3.67 -4.01 -7.99
N VAL A 152 -3.72 -2.87 -8.66
CA VAL A 152 -2.62 -2.27 -9.39
C VAL A 152 -2.25 -0.97 -8.69
N ASP A 153 -0.98 -0.84 -8.31
CA ASP A 153 -0.48 0.36 -7.65
C ASP A 153 -0.04 1.41 -8.68
N TRP A 154 -0.40 2.67 -8.43
CA TRP A 154 0.21 3.78 -9.15
C TRP A 154 1.71 3.87 -8.87
N VAL A 155 2.50 3.95 -9.93
CA VAL A 155 3.94 4.17 -9.87
C VAL A 155 4.40 5.24 -10.86
N ARG A 156 5.50 5.89 -10.53
CA ARG A 156 6.14 6.88 -11.41
C ARG A 156 7.15 6.21 -12.31
N ASP A 157 6.91 6.25 -13.62
CA ASP A 157 7.86 5.84 -14.66
C ASP A 157 8.37 7.09 -15.38
N ASN A 158 9.53 7.62 -14.95
CA ASN A 158 10.06 8.90 -15.41
C ASN A 158 9.06 10.05 -15.19
N LYS A 159 8.44 10.55 -16.27
CA LYS A 159 7.44 11.63 -16.24
C LYS A 159 6.00 11.15 -16.41
N GLN A 160 5.78 9.84 -16.42
CA GLN A 160 4.47 9.24 -16.64
C GLN A 160 4.01 8.47 -15.41
N TRP A 161 2.71 8.40 -15.24
CA TRP A 161 2.08 7.52 -14.26
C TRP A 161 1.65 6.23 -14.94
N VAL A 162 2.02 5.11 -14.36
CA VAL A 162 1.63 3.77 -14.81
C VAL A 162 1.19 2.93 -13.62
N GLY A 163 0.44 1.88 -13.89
CA GLY A 163 0.07 0.91 -12.87
C GLY A 163 0.99 -0.32 -12.93
N LEU A 164 1.43 -0.80 -11.77
CA LEU A 164 2.11 -2.07 -11.58
C LEU A 164 1.38 -2.94 -10.57
N GLY A 165 1.51 -4.24 -10.74
CA GLY A 165 0.80 -5.23 -9.95
C GLY A 165 0.00 -6.15 -10.85
N ALA A 166 -0.84 -7.00 -10.27
CA ALA A 166 -1.69 -7.89 -11.04
C ALA A 166 -3.14 -7.53 -10.78
N PRO A 167 -3.88 -7.03 -11.77
CA PRO A 167 -5.32 -6.99 -11.67
C PRO A 167 -5.83 -8.43 -11.53
N ARG A 168 -7.08 -8.62 -11.18
CA ARG A 168 -7.69 -9.92 -10.83
C ARG A 168 -7.25 -11.08 -11.72
N PRO A 169 -7.31 -12.34 -11.20
CA PRO A 169 -6.84 -13.55 -11.89
C PRO A 169 -7.56 -13.88 -13.22
N GLU A 170 -8.61 -13.16 -13.57
CA GLU A 170 -9.30 -13.23 -14.86
C GLU A 170 -8.39 -12.87 -16.05
N PHE A 171 -7.35 -12.11 -15.79
CA PHE A 171 -6.28 -11.87 -16.74
C PHE A 171 -5.28 -13.03 -16.64
N HIS A 172 -5.42 -14.05 -17.44
CA HIS A 172 -4.55 -15.21 -17.56
C HIS A 172 -3.23 -15.12 -16.77
N PRO A 173 -3.12 -15.71 -15.57
CA PRO A 173 -1.97 -15.51 -14.68
C PRO A 173 -0.63 -15.93 -15.30
N ASN A 174 -0.66 -16.77 -16.34
CA ASN A 174 0.52 -17.20 -17.07
C ASN A 174 1.03 -16.18 -18.11
N LEU A 175 0.25 -15.15 -18.42
CA LEU A 175 0.62 -14.11 -19.41
C LEU A 175 0.88 -12.75 -18.73
N TRP A 176 0.61 -12.63 -17.44
CA TRP A 176 0.79 -11.40 -16.69
C TRP A 176 1.95 -11.52 -15.71
N ASP A 177 3.00 -10.74 -15.94
CA ASP A 177 4.08 -10.57 -15.00
C ASP A 177 3.91 -9.23 -14.25
N PRO A 178 3.63 -9.23 -12.95
CA PRO A 178 3.43 -8.01 -12.16
C PRO A 178 4.66 -7.10 -12.11
N LEU A 179 5.84 -7.61 -12.45
CA LEU A 179 7.09 -6.83 -12.47
C LEU A 179 7.33 -6.09 -13.78
N THR A 180 6.77 -6.58 -14.88
CA THR A 180 7.07 -6.07 -16.22
C THR A 180 5.87 -5.51 -16.93
N ASN A 181 4.69 -6.08 -16.71
CA ASN A 181 3.47 -5.61 -17.35
C ASN A 181 2.95 -4.35 -16.65
N THR A 182 2.90 -3.25 -17.39
CA THR A 182 2.34 -1.98 -16.92
C THR A 182 0.96 -1.75 -17.51
N VAL A 183 0.07 -1.17 -16.71
CA VAL A 183 -1.22 -0.68 -17.17
C VAL A 183 -1.14 0.84 -17.28
N LYS A 184 -1.68 1.37 -18.38
CA LYS A 184 -1.79 2.82 -18.58
C LYS A 184 -3.26 3.19 -18.78
N PRO A 185 -3.73 4.31 -18.20
CA PRO A 185 -5.02 4.86 -18.56
C PRO A 185 -5.06 5.18 -20.06
N ILE A 186 -6.20 4.92 -20.68
CA ILE A 186 -6.42 5.25 -22.10
C ILE A 186 -6.61 6.77 -22.23
N HIS A 187 -7.29 7.37 -21.26
CA HIS A 187 -7.57 8.79 -21.22
C HIS A 187 -7.02 9.45 -19.95
N ALA A 188 -6.60 10.71 -20.07
CA ALA A 188 -6.22 11.50 -18.90
C ALA A 188 -7.44 11.67 -17.95
N GLY A 189 -7.23 11.43 -16.67
CA GLY A 189 -8.28 11.50 -15.65
C GLY A 189 -9.23 10.30 -15.62
N GLU A 190 -8.95 9.24 -16.37
CA GLU A 190 -9.71 7.99 -16.30
C GLU A 190 -9.55 7.32 -14.93
N ARG A 191 -10.67 7.02 -14.28
CA ARG A 191 -10.70 6.25 -13.04
C ARG A 191 -10.82 4.76 -13.37
N ILE A 192 -9.75 4.02 -13.10
CA ILE A 192 -9.72 2.58 -13.32
C ILE A 192 -10.07 1.89 -11.99
N PRO A 193 -11.16 1.11 -11.92
CA PRO A 193 -11.72 0.61 -10.66
C PRO A 193 -10.78 -0.26 -9.80
N TYR A 194 -9.73 -0.83 -10.38
CA TYR A 194 -8.74 -1.66 -9.66
C TYR A 194 -7.40 -0.96 -9.44
N PHE A 195 -7.29 0.34 -9.75
CA PHE A 195 -6.12 1.13 -9.44
C PHE A 195 -6.21 1.67 -8.02
N GLY A 196 -5.33 1.17 -7.16
CA GLY A 196 -5.05 1.70 -5.85
C GLY A 196 -3.65 2.32 -5.80
N PHE A 197 -3.10 2.45 -4.61
CA PHE A 197 -1.73 2.92 -4.43
C PHE A 197 -1.18 2.48 -3.07
N ARG A 198 0.13 2.36 -3.03
CA ARG A 198 0.92 2.34 -1.79
C ARG A 198 1.91 3.47 -1.85
N LEU A 199 2.38 3.91 -0.69
CA LEU A 199 3.37 4.97 -0.62
C LEU A 199 4.70 4.42 -0.15
N VAL A 200 5.74 5.15 -0.51
CA VAL A 200 7.08 5.02 0.07
C VAL A 200 7.39 6.25 0.89
N ARG A 201 8.13 6.08 1.97
CA ARG A 201 8.69 7.17 2.76
C ARG A 201 10.18 7.26 2.48
N ARG A 202 10.64 8.43 2.01
CA ARG A 202 12.03 8.76 1.76
C ARG A 202 12.49 9.70 2.86
N GLY A 203 13.67 9.50 3.43
CA GLY A 203 14.19 10.40 4.46
C GLY A 203 15.53 9.96 5.01
N GLU A 204 16.16 10.84 5.78
CA GLU A 204 17.47 10.60 6.41
C GLU A 204 17.43 9.55 7.55
N TRP A 205 16.25 9.18 8.01
CA TRP A 205 16.07 8.20 9.09
C TRP A 205 16.79 6.86 8.80
N TYR A 206 16.82 6.43 7.55
CA TYR A 206 17.53 5.21 7.12
C TYR A 206 19.04 5.31 7.33
N LEU A 207 19.65 6.49 7.12
CA LEU A 207 21.06 6.72 7.36
C LEU A 207 21.36 6.78 8.86
N ALA A 208 20.51 7.43 9.64
CA ALA A 208 20.66 7.55 11.08
C ALA A 208 20.53 6.20 11.80
N GLU A 209 19.69 5.31 11.33
CA GLU A 209 19.50 3.99 11.93
C GLU A 209 20.61 3.01 11.53
N LYS A 210 21.12 3.08 10.30
CA LYS A 210 22.34 2.37 9.88
C LYS A 210 23.56 2.76 10.71
N GLU A 211 23.68 4.02 11.05
CA GLU A 211 24.74 4.50 11.96
C GLU A 211 24.54 3.99 13.38
N ARG A 212 23.32 4.00 13.94
CA ARG A 212 23.04 3.45 15.26
C ARG A 212 23.38 1.97 15.38
N VAL A 213 23.02 1.16 14.40
CA VAL A 213 23.31 -0.29 14.39
C VAL A 213 24.82 -0.56 14.29
N ARG A 214 25.61 0.32 13.62
CA ARG A 214 27.08 0.19 13.58
C ARG A 214 27.77 0.51 14.89
N TYR A 215 27.13 1.28 15.79
CA TYR A 215 27.71 1.65 17.09
C TYR A 215 27.30 0.72 18.23
N VAL A 216 26.45 -0.25 18.02
CA VAL A 216 25.97 -1.22 19.03
C VAL A 216 26.54 -2.63 18.78
N GLY A 217 27.29 -2.86 17.75
CA GLY A 217 28.04 -4.08 17.44
C GLY A 217 29.53 -3.85 17.61
#